data_33940a66fd5ca566d649af63be46f100
#
_entry.id   33940a66fd5ca566d649af63be46f100
#
_cell.length_a   1.000
_cell.length_b   1.000
_cell.length_c   1.000
_cell.angle_alpha   90.00
_cell.angle_beta   90.00
_cell.angle_gamma   90.00
#
_symmetry.space_group_name_H-M   'P 1'
#
loop_
_entity.id
_entity.type
_entity.pdbx_description
1 polymer ?
#
loop_
_entity_poly.entity_id
_entity_poly.type
_entity_poly.pdbx_seq_one_letter_code
_entity_poly.pdbx_strand_id
1 'polypeptide(L)' 'FKESRELESLERELPQMEQRKADLEQAISTGKGDLTSLSHDLAGLLEALEISEERWLELSELAP' A
#
# COMPACT_ATOMS: atom_id res chain seq x y z
N PHE A 1 -18.98 7.24 11.95
CA PHE A 1 -19.02 5.79 12.10
C PHE A 1 -17.65 5.19 11.85
N LYS A 2 -17.41 3.99 12.40
CA LYS A 2 -16.12 3.30 12.29
C LYS A 2 -15.72 3.05 10.83
N GLU A 3 -16.69 2.61 10.03
CA GLU A 3 -16.43 2.30 8.63
C GLU A 3 -16.03 3.54 7.83
N SER A 4 -16.68 4.67 8.12
CA SER A 4 -16.34 5.93 7.45
C SER A 4 -14.92 6.39 7.79
N ARG A 5 -14.53 6.24 9.05
CA ARG A 5 -13.19 6.61 9.49
C ARG A 5 -12.13 5.69 8.90
N GLU A 6 -12.46 4.41 8.84
CA GLU A 6 -11.55 3.43 8.24
C GLU A 6 -11.38 3.72 6.75
N LEU A 7 -12.46 4.03 6.06
CA LEU A 7 -12.42 4.38 4.64
C LEU A 7 -11.54 5.62 4.41
N GLU A 8 -11.72 6.65 5.22
CA GLU A 8 -10.90 7.86 5.13
C GLU A 8 -9.42 7.57 5.36
N SER A 9 -9.12 6.73 6.36
CA SER A 9 -7.74 6.32 6.65
C SER A 9 -7.13 5.60 5.45
N LEU A 10 -7.87 4.67 4.86
CA LEU A 10 -7.39 3.92 3.70
C LEU A 10 -7.17 4.83 2.50
N GLU A 11 -8.08 5.77 2.25
CA GLU A 11 -7.95 6.73 1.16
C GLU A 11 -6.70 7.61 1.32
N ARG A 12 -6.29 7.84 2.57
CA ARG A 12 -5.10 8.60 2.89
C ARG A 12 -3.84 7.75 2.79
N GLU A 13 -3.92 6.50 3.25
CA GLU A 13 -2.79 5.58 3.29
C GLU A 13 -2.43 4.96 1.95
N LEU A 14 -3.43 4.63 1.13
CA LEU A 14 -3.18 3.98 -0.15
C LEU A 14 -2.23 4.75 -1.06
N PRO A 15 -2.39 6.08 -1.25
CA PRO A 15 -1.44 6.83 -2.06
C PRO A 15 -0.02 6.81 -1.50
N GLN A 16 0.11 6.83 -0.17
CA GLN A 16 1.41 6.76 0.49
C GLN A 16 2.07 5.41 0.25
N MET A 17 1.29 4.33 0.32
CA MET A 17 1.79 2.98 0.06
C MET A 17 2.22 2.82 -1.40
N GLU A 18 1.47 3.41 -2.32
CA GLU A 18 1.82 3.39 -3.74
C GLU A 18 3.10 4.17 -4.01
N GLN A 19 3.28 5.30 -3.33
CA GLN A 19 4.52 6.09 -3.43
C GLN A 19 5.69 5.28 -2.89
N ARG A 20 5.50 4.62 -1.75
CA ARG A 20 6.53 3.76 -1.16
C ARG A 20 6.91 2.62 -2.11
N LYS A 21 5.91 2.03 -2.76
CA LYS A 21 6.13 0.97 -3.76
C LYS A 21 7.01 1.49 -4.90
N ALA A 22 6.66 2.66 -5.44
CA ALA A 22 7.43 3.28 -6.52
C ALA A 22 8.88 3.56 -6.09
N ASP A 23 9.07 4.06 -4.87
CA ASP A 23 10.39 4.33 -4.32
C ASP A 23 11.22 3.06 -4.20
N LEU A 24 10.61 1.97 -3.72
CA LEU A 24 11.29 0.68 -3.59
C LEU A 24 11.65 0.10 -4.96
N GLU A 25 10.73 0.17 -5.91
CA GLU A 25 10.98 -0.29 -7.26
C GLU A 25 12.11 0.49 -7.92
N GLN A 26 12.14 1.79 -7.71
CA GLN A 26 13.20 2.64 -8.23
C GLN A 26 14.55 2.29 -7.60
N ALA A 27 14.59 2.09 -6.29
CA ALA A 27 15.80 1.71 -5.59
C ALA A 27 16.36 0.38 -6.11
N ILE A 28 15.48 -0.59 -6.35
CA ILE A 28 15.86 -1.89 -6.91
C ILE A 28 16.43 -1.72 -8.32
N SER A 29 15.74 -0.92 -9.14
CA SER A 29 16.13 -0.68 -10.53
C SER A 29 17.47 0.03 -10.64
N THR A 30 17.77 0.95 -9.72
CA THR A 30 19.03 1.70 -9.74
C THR A 30 20.15 1.02 -8.96
N GLY A 31 19.87 -0.10 -8.31
CA GLY A 31 20.86 -0.84 -7.54
C GLY A 31 21.27 -0.18 -6.25
N LYS A 32 20.45 0.71 -5.71
CA LYS A 32 20.74 1.39 -4.45
C LYS A 32 20.31 0.51 -3.27
N GLY A 33 21.25 0.17 -2.42
CA GLY A 33 21.00 -0.62 -1.23
C GLY A 33 21.03 -2.11 -1.49
N ASP A 34 20.62 -2.87 -0.47
CA ASP A 34 20.62 -4.34 -0.53
C ASP A 34 19.38 -4.85 -1.28
N LEU A 35 19.63 -5.47 -2.41
CA LEU A 35 18.56 -6.00 -3.26
C LEU A 35 17.64 -6.97 -2.51
N THR A 36 18.21 -7.83 -1.68
CA THR A 36 17.44 -8.80 -0.92
C THR A 36 16.48 -8.10 0.06
N SER A 37 16.97 -7.12 0.81
CA SER A 37 16.15 -6.34 1.74
C SER A 37 15.08 -5.55 1.01
N LEU A 38 15.43 -4.90 -0.09
CA LEU A 38 14.49 -4.10 -0.87
C LEU A 38 13.39 -4.98 -1.47
N SER A 39 13.75 -6.15 -1.98
CA SER A 39 12.79 -7.08 -2.55
C SER A 39 11.84 -7.61 -1.48
N HIS A 40 12.36 -7.89 -0.30
CA HIS A 40 11.57 -8.37 0.84
C HIS A 40 10.58 -7.28 1.28
N ASP A 41 11.04 -6.04 1.40
CA ASP A 41 10.20 -4.91 1.78
C ASP A 41 9.10 -4.66 0.75
N LEU A 42 9.46 -4.76 -0.53
CA LEU A 42 8.49 -4.59 -1.61
C LEU A 42 7.42 -5.67 -1.58
N ALA A 43 7.81 -6.93 -1.37
CA ALA A 43 6.86 -8.04 -1.29
C ALA A 43 5.87 -7.83 -0.15
N GLY A 44 6.35 -7.42 1.03
CA GLY A 44 5.50 -7.12 2.17
C GLY A 44 4.55 -5.97 1.90
N LEU A 45 5.05 -4.94 1.23
CA LEU A 45 4.25 -3.77 0.89
C LEU A 45 3.15 -4.11 -0.13
N LEU A 46 3.49 -4.93 -1.14
CA LEU A 46 2.50 -5.37 -2.14
C LEU A 46 1.38 -6.17 -1.50
N GLU A 47 1.71 -7.04 -0.55
CA GLU A 47 0.71 -7.78 0.21
C GLU A 47 -0.19 -6.84 1.02
N ALA A 48 0.43 -5.89 1.71
CA ALA A 48 -0.32 -4.89 2.49
C ALA A 48 -1.22 -4.04 1.61
N LEU A 49 -0.74 -3.65 0.43
CA LEU A 49 -1.53 -2.90 -0.55
C LEU A 49 -2.75 -3.70 -1.00
N GLU A 50 -2.56 -4.96 -1.33
CA GLU A 50 -3.64 -5.82 -1.78
C GLU A 50 -4.73 -5.93 -0.71
N ILE A 51 -4.33 -6.17 0.53
CA ILE A 51 -5.27 -6.27 1.66
C ILE A 51 -6.01 -4.95 1.86
N SER A 52 -5.29 -3.84 1.81
CA SER A 52 -5.86 -2.50 1.99
C SER A 52 -6.83 -2.15 0.87
N GLU A 53 -6.50 -2.49 -0.37
CA GLU A 53 -7.38 -2.24 -1.51
C GLU A 53 -8.65 -3.06 -1.44
N GLU A 54 -8.56 -4.32 -1.03
CA GLU A 54 -9.73 -5.18 -0.84
C GLU A 54 -10.64 -4.61 0.24
N ARG A 55 -10.04 -4.18 1.35
CA ARG A 55 -10.80 -3.57 2.44
C ARG A 55 -11.46 -2.26 2.01
N TRP A 56 -10.72 -1.47 1.24
CA TRP A 56 -11.27 -0.21 0.70
C TRP A 56 -12.48 -0.47 -0.19
N LEU A 57 -12.42 -1.50 -1.03
CA LEU A 57 -13.53 -1.88 -1.90
C LEU A 57 -14.75 -2.31 -1.09
N GLU A 58 -14.54 -3.12 -0.05
CA GLU A 58 -15.62 -3.54 0.85
C GLU A 58 -16.30 -2.34 1.48
N LEU A 59 -15.51 -1.41 2.00
CA LEU A 59 -16.04 -0.21 2.66
C LEU A 59 -16.74 0.71 1.68
N SER A 60 -16.22 0.82 0.46
CA SER A 60 -16.84 1.62 -0.59
C SER A 60 -18.21 1.09 -0.96
N GLU A 61 -18.37 -0.23 -0.99
CA GLU A 61 -19.65 -0.86 -1.29
C GLU A 61 -20.66 -0.66 -0.17
N LEU A 62 -20.18 -0.59 1.08
CA LEU A 62 -21.03 -0.38 2.24
C LEU A 62 -21.43 1.08 2.42
N ALA A 63 -20.60 2.00 1.95
CA ALA A 63 -20.86 3.43 2.08
C ALA A 63 -22.01 3.84 1.18
N PRO A 64 -22.98 4.61 1.70
CA PRO A 64 -24.10 5.10 0.89
C PRO A 64 -23.68 6.13 -0.15
#